data_d07b57e38d417383fc0ff8b693e505e1
#
_entry.id   d07b57e38d417383fc0ff8b693e505e1
#
_cell.length_a   1.000
_cell.length_b   1.000
_cell.length_c   1.000
_cell.angle_alpha   90.00
_cell.angle_beta   90.00
_cell.angle_gamma   90.00
#
_symmetry.space_group_name_H-M   'P 1'
#
loop_
_entity.id
_entity.type
_entity.pdbx_description
1 polymer ?
#
loop_
_entity_poly.entity_id
_entity_poly.type
_entity_poly.pdbx_seq_one_letter_code
_entity_poly.pdbx_strand_id
1 'polypeptide(L)'
;LFHQAYPDIELRISTNNNRVNLAADGLDFAIRFGDGSWQGTDNTPLLPGSFSPACTPDIATRLRDPSDLARETLLCSYREDEWLRWFEAAGRHCPPIKGIVFDSSVTMANAAVQGAGVALLPVSMFSRELACGQLVQPFASTVDVGRYWLSARRRRQNSQAMIG
;
A
#
# COMPACT_ATOMS: atom_id res chain seq x y z
N LEU A 1 14.20 13.20 12.77
CA LEU A 1 13.69 13.08 11.39
C LEU A 1 14.87 13.16 10.41
N PHE A 2 14.70 12.64 9.16
CA PHE A 2 15.78 12.48 8.17
C PHE A 2 16.59 13.77 7.95
N HIS A 3 15.93 14.90 7.67
CA HIS A 3 16.61 16.18 7.44
C HIS A 3 17.41 16.71 8.64
N GLN A 4 17.01 16.37 9.86
CA GLN A 4 17.80 16.73 11.06
C GLN A 4 19.06 15.89 11.21
N ALA A 5 19.01 14.62 10.76
CA ALA A 5 20.16 13.73 10.78
C ALA A 5 21.12 13.97 9.60
N TYR A 6 20.61 14.47 8.48
CA TYR A 6 21.36 14.68 7.23
C TYR A 6 21.00 16.04 6.62
N PRO A 7 21.45 17.16 7.22
CA PRO A 7 21.06 18.52 6.79
C PRO A 7 21.62 18.91 5.40
N ASP A 8 22.69 18.27 4.97
CA ASP A 8 23.35 18.55 3.67
C ASP A 8 22.70 17.79 2.51
N ILE A 9 21.70 16.94 2.78
CA ILE A 9 20.99 16.19 1.74
C ILE A 9 19.69 16.90 1.38
N GLU A 10 19.59 17.38 0.13
CA GLU A 10 18.32 17.86 -0.41
C GLU A 10 17.41 16.68 -0.74
N LEU A 11 16.29 16.59 -0.05
CA LEU A 11 15.30 15.54 -0.25
C LEU A 11 14.10 16.08 -1.05
N ARG A 12 13.91 15.55 -2.24
CA ARG A 12 12.74 15.81 -3.09
C ARG A 12 11.86 14.57 -3.14
N ILE A 13 10.60 14.69 -2.73
CA ILE A 13 9.64 13.60 -2.72
C ILE A 13 8.56 13.89 -3.76
N SER A 14 8.32 12.93 -4.64
CA SER A 14 7.24 12.96 -5.62
C SER A 14 6.40 11.70 -5.48
N THR A 15 5.09 11.84 -5.63
CA THR A 15 4.16 10.70 -5.66
C THR A 15 3.59 10.54 -7.06
N ASN A 16 3.62 9.31 -7.57
CA ASN A 16 3.12 8.99 -8.89
C ASN A 16 2.63 7.53 -8.91
N ASN A 17 1.47 7.29 -9.50
CA ASN A 17 0.91 5.95 -9.69
C ASN A 17 1.29 5.31 -11.02
N ASN A 18 1.98 6.03 -11.90
CA ASN A 18 2.47 5.51 -13.16
C ASN A 18 3.71 4.64 -12.98
N ARG A 19 4.03 3.86 -14.00
CA ARG A 19 5.30 3.14 -14.05
C ARG A 19 6.46 4.14 -14.03
N VAL A 20 7.19 4.16 -12.93
CA VAL A 20 8.34 5.04 -12.75
C VAL A 20 9.56 4.44 -13.44
N ASN A 21 10.21 5.23 -14.30
CA ASN A 21 11.54 4.93 -14.82
C ASN A 21 12.54 5.83 -14.10
N LEU A 22 13.24 5.30 -13.11
CA LEU A 22 14.20 6.08 -12.30
C LEU A 22 15.20 6.86 -13.12
N ALA A 23 15.66 6.30 -14.24
CA ALA A 23 16.66 6.96 -15.09
C ALA A 23 16.05 8.11 -15.90
N ALA A 24 14.87 7.90 -16.50
CA ALA A 24 14.21 8.90 -17.34
C ALA A 24 13.62 10.03 -16.49
N ASP A 25 13.15 9.70 -15.26
CA ASP A 25 12.48 10.65 -14.38
C ASP A 25 13.48 11.41 -13.46
N GLY A 26 14.80 11.14 -13.59
CA GLY A 26 15.83 11.80 -12.79
C GLY A 26 15.77 11.49 -11.30
N LEU A 27 15.24 10.32 -10.94
CA LEU A 27 15.08 9.89 -9.56
C LEU A 27 16.23 8.96 -9.14
N ASP A 28 16.72 9.12 -7.91
CA ASP A 28 17.73 8.24 -7.32
C ASP A 28 17.11 6.96 -6.77
N PHE A 29 15.93 7.09 -6.14
CA PHE A 29 15.21 6.00 -5.50
C PHE A 29 13.72 6.06 -5.81
N ALA A 30 13.07 4.91 -5.70
CA ALA A 30 11.61 4.82 -5.67
C ALA A 30 11.15 3.81 -4.62
N ILE A 31 10.07 4.13 -3.93
CA ILE A 31 9.34 3.13 -3.13
C ILE A 31 8.24 2.57 -4.02
N ARG A 32 8.28 1.26 -4.24
CA ARG A 32 7.34 0.55 -5.12
C ARG A 32 6.64 -0.57 -4.37
N PHE A 33 5.42 -0.83 -4.78
CA PHE A 33 4.66 -1.98 -4.32
C PHE A 33 4.60 -3.06 -5.39
N GLY A 34 4.87 -4.32 -5.02
CA GLY A 34 4.83 -5.45 -5.93
C GLY A 34 5.68 -6.63 -5.46
N ASP A 35 6.16 -7.40 -6.43
CA ASP A 35 6.95 -8.62 -6.21
C ASP A 35 8.47 -8.40 -6.18
N GLY A 36 8.93 -7.19 -6.50
CA GLY A 36 10.36 -6.84 -6.52
C GLY A 36 11.07 -7.17 -7.83
N SER A 37 10.39 -7.63 -8.87
CA SER A 37 10.98 -8.11 -10.14
C SER A 37 11.20 -7.00 -11.19
N TRP A 38 11.51 -5.77 -10.80
CA TRP A 38 11.78 -4.69 -11.74
C TRP A 38 13.20 -4.76 -12.31
N GLN A 39 13.29 -4.74 -13.65
CA GLN A 39 14.57 -4.78 -14.35
C GLN A 39 15.33 -3.46 -14.22
N GLY A 40 16.67 -3.55 -14.22
CA GLY A 40 17.55 -2.37 -14.21
C GLY A 40 17.65 -1.64 -12.87
N THR A 41 17.06 -2.20 -11.81
CA THR A 41 17.11 -1.66 -10.46
C THR A 41 17.60 -2.70 -9.46
N ASP A 42 18.21 -2.22 -8.38
CA ASP A 42 18.51 -3.02 -7.18
C ASP A 42 17.36 -2.77 -6.20
N ASN A 43 16.69 -3.86 -5.79
CA ASN A 43 15.45 -3.78 -5.02
C ASN A 43 15.69 -4.37 -3.63
N THR A 44 15.49 -3.54 -2.60
CA THR A 44 15.59 -3.92 -1.19
C THR A 44 14.20 -3.95 -0.57
N PRO A 45 13.78 -5.06 0.08
CA PRO A 45 12.49 -5.12 0.73
C PRO A 45 12.42 -4.15 1.92
N LEU A 46 11.32 -3.38 2.02
CA LEU A 46 11.09 -2.42 3.10
C LEU A 46 10.05 -2.94 4.10
N LEU A 47 8.83 -3.13 3.63
CA LEU A 47 7.69 -3.47 4.48
C LEU A 47 6.82 -4.54 3.80
N PRO A 48 6.24 -5.47 4.57
CA PRO A 48 5.23 -6.37 4.04
C PRO A 48 3.97 -5.59 3.66
N GLY A 49 3.28 -6.05 2.63
CA GLY A 49 1.98 -5.54 2.22
C GLY A 49 0.87 -6.38 2.83
N SER A 50 0.79 -6.36 4.16
CA SER A 50 -0.29 -7.02 4.89
C SER A 50 -1.50 -6.10 4.96
N PHE A 51 -2.58 -6.49 4.29
CA PHE A 51 -3.80 -5.70 4.13
C PHE A 51 -4.90 -6.22 5.06
N SER A 52 -5.65 -5.29 5.63
CA SER A 52 -6.83 -5.59 6.46
C SER A 52 -7.91 -4.54 6.22
N PRO A 53 -9.19 -4.89 6.38
CA PRO A 53 -10.26 -3.92 6.42
C PRO A 53 -10.04 -2.90 7.53
N ALA A 54 -10.26 -1.64 7.22
CA ALA A 54 -10.23 -0.53 8.17
C ALA A 54 -11.38 0.43 7.90
N CYS A 55 -12.01 0.90 8.96
CA CYS A 55 -13.15 1.80 8.90
C CYS A 55 -13.23 2.66 10.16
N THR A 56 -14.17 3.58 10.21
CA THR A 56 -14.46 4.33 11.44
C THR A 56 -15.01 3.41 12.53
N PRO A 57 -14.83 3.76 13.83
CA PRO A 57 -15.42 3.02 14.94
C PRO A 57 -16.94 2.84 14.80
N ASP A 58 -17.65 3.84 14.27
CA ASP A 58 -19.11 3.78 14.07
C ASP A 58 -19.51 2.65 13.09
N ILE A 59 -18.82 2.56 11.93
CA ILE A 59 -19.04 1.46 10.98
C ILE A 59 -18.70 0.11 11.63
N ALA A 60 -17.62 0.04 12.38
CA ALA A 60 -17.17 -1.20 13.03
C ALA A 60 -18.20 -1.77 14.01
N THR A 61 -19.05 -0.95 14.63
CA THR A 61 -20.11 -1.41 15.52
C THR A 61 -21.11 -2.37 14.87
N ARG A 62 -21.26 -2.27 13.54
CA ARG A 62 -22.18 -3.09 12.72
C ARG A 62 -21.53 -4.35 12.16
N LEU A 63 -20.21 -4.49 12.30
CA LEU A 63 -19.43 -5.58 11.72
C LEU A 63 -19.09 -6.62 12.81
N ARG A 64 -19.84 -7.72 12.83
CA ARG A 64 -19.66 -8.84 13.76
C ARG A 64 -18.96 -10.03 13.10
N ASP A 65 -19.24 -10.26 11.82
CA ASP A 65 -18.66 -11.29 10.98
C ASP A 65 -18.22 -10.68 9.65
N PRO A 66 -17.16 -11.18 9.00
CA PRO A 66 -16.72 -10.68 7.68
C PRO A 66 -17.85 -10.61 6.64
N SER A 67 -18.87 -11.46 6.73
CA SER A 67 -20.03 -11.42 5.82
C SER A 67 -20.85 -10.11 5.95
N ASP A 68 -20.79 -9.42 7.08
CA ASP A 68 -21.49 -8.15 7.29
C ASP A 68 -20.97 -7.05 6.38
N LEU A 69 -19.75 -7.18 5.88
CA LEU A 69 -19.16 -6.28 4.89
C LEU A 69 -19.98 -6.16 3.60
N ALA A 70 -20.80 -7.17 3.29
CA ALA A 70 -21.71 -7.13 2.14
C ALA A 70 -22.78 -6.02 2.25
N ARG A 71 -22.99 -5.47 3.44
CA ARG A 71 -23.96 -4.40 3.70
C ARG A 71 -23.32 -3.02 3.74
N GLU A 72 -22.00 -2.94 3.68
CA GLU A 72 -21.23 -1.70 3.72
C GLU A 72 -20.69 -1.33 2.35
N THR A 73 -20.33 -0.06 2.18
CA THR A 73 -19.61 0.38 1.00
C THR A 73 -18.16 -0.06 1.11
N LEU A 74 -17.71 -0.93 0.21
CA LEU A 74 -16.31 -1.35 0.14
C LEU A 74 -15.53 -0.42 -0.78
N LEU A 75 -14.53 0.24 -0.24
CA LEU A 75 -13.64 1.09 -0.99
C LEU A 75 -12.56 0.22 -1.65
N CYS A 76 -12.31 0.43 -2.94
CA CYS A 76 -11.50 -0.44 -3.76
C CYS A 76 -10.22 0.26 -4.21
N SER A 77 -9.13 -0.47 -4.31
CA SER A 77 -7.99 -0.06 -5.10
C SER A 77 -8.19 -0.45 -6.56
N TYR A 78 -7.35 0.06 -7.45
CA TYR A 78 -7.33 -0.36 -8.86
C TYR A 78 -6.92 -1.84 -9.06
N ARG A 79 -6.50 -2.52 -8.00
CA ARG A 79 -6.20 -3.97 -8.01
C ARG A 79 -7.48 -4.73 -7.69
N GLU A 80 -8.01 -5.40 -8.68
CA GLU A 80 -9.37 -5.97 -8.65
C GLU A 80 -9.53 -7.14 -7.69
N ASP A 81 -8.46 -7.86 -7.35
CA ASP A 81 -8.50 -9.11 -6.59
C ASP A 81 -8.22 -8.97 -5.08
N GLU A 82 -7.88 -7.79 -4.59
CA GLU A 82 -7.47 -7.60 -3.19
C GLU A 82 -8.57 -8.00 -2.19
N TRP A 83 -9.80 -7.54 -2.41
CA TRP A 83 -10.95 -7.92 -1.59
C TRP A 83 -11.26 -9.41 -1.69
N LEU A 84 -11.25 -9.99 -2.90
CA LEU A 84 -11.48 -11.41 -3.11
C LEU A 84 -10.50 -12.25 -2.28
N ARG A 85 -9.22 -11.93 -2.37
CA ARG A 85 -8.16 -12.62 -1.62
C ARG A 85 -8.34 -12.47 -0.11
N TRP A 86 -8.78 -11.29 0.36
CA TRP A 86 -9.02 -11.10 1.78
C TRP A 86 -10.21 -11.94 2.26
N PHE A 87 -11.32 -11.97 1.53
CA PHE A 87 -12.48 -12.80 1.89
C PHE A 87 -12.13 -14.30 1.89
N GLU A 88 -11.35 -14.75 0.92
CA GLU A 88 -10.83 -16.13 0.89
C GLU A 88 -9.99 -16.44 2.13
N ALA A 89 -9.06 -15.54 2.51
CA ALA A 89 -8.25 -15.68 3.72
C ALA A 89 -9.11 -15.67 5.01
N ALA A 90 -10.21 -14.92 5.01
CA ALA A 90 -11.17 -14.88 6.11
C ALA A 90 -12.14 -16.09 6.10
N GLY A 91 -12.07 -16.98 5.09
CA GLY A 91 -12.95 -18.14 4.96
C GLY A 91 -14.41 -17.75 4.67
N ARG A 92 -14.63 -16.68 3.92
CA ARG A 92 -15.95 -16.15 3.57
C ARG A 92 -16.08 -15.91 2.08
N HIS A 93 -17.32 -15.96 1.60
CA HIS A 93 -17.63 -15.59 0.21
C HIS A 93 -17.49 -14.08 0.01
N CYS A 94 -16.79 -13.67 -1.04
CA CYS A 94 -16.67 -12.26 -1.43
C CYS A 94 -17.97 -11.80 -2.09
N PRO A 95 -18.62 -10.73 -1.58
CA PRO A 95 -19.79 -10.17 -2.24
C PRO A 95 -19.39 -9.49 -3.54
N PRO A 96 -20.34 -9.19 -4.45
CA PRO A 96 -20.06 -8.36 -5.60
C PRO A 96 -19.55 -6.99 -5.17
N ILE A 97 -18.31 -6.66 -5.56
CA ILE A 97 -17.68 -5.41 -5.20
C ILE A 97 -18.19 -4.30 -6.13
N LYS A 98 -18.89 -3.33 -5.55
CA LYS A 98 -19.42 -2.16 -6.24
C LYS A 98 -19.08 -0.94 -5.41
N GLY A 99 -17.85 -0.47 -5.51
CA GLY A 99 -17.39 0.66 -4.71
C GLY A 99 -16.64 1.68 -5.54
N ILE A 100 -16.25 2.76 -4.88
CA ILE A 100 -15.37 3.78 -5.47
C ILE A 100 -13.98 3.17 -5.59
N VAL A 101 -13.36 3.32 -6.76
CA VAL A 101 -12.00 2.86 -7.02
C VAL A 101 -11.03 4.01 -6.83
N PHE A 102 -10.02 3.77 -6.00
CA PHE A 102 -8.96 4.72 -5.70
C PHE A 102 -7.64 4.26 -6.32
N ASP A 103 -6.86 5.19 -6.77
CA ASP A 103 -5.50 4.97 -7.27
C ASP A 103 -4.42 5.04 -6.18
N SER A 104 -4.79 5.48 -4.98
CA SER A 104 -3.90 5.67 -3.84
C SER A 104 -4.52 5.16 -2.55
N SER A 105 -3.79 4.33 -1.81
CA SER A 105 -4.19 3.88 -0.47
C SER A 105 -4.33 5.04 0.52
N VAL A 106 -3.57 6.12 0.35
CA VAL A 106 -3.67 7.32 1.21
C VAL A 106 -5.01 8.03 0.99
N THR A 107 -5.40 8.23 -0.27
CA THR A 107 -6.69 8.85 -0.61
C THR A 107 -7.86 7.96 -0.15
N MET A 108 -7.74 6.65 -0.34
CA MET A 108 -8.73 5.68 0.12
C MET A 108 -8.86 5.67 1.65
N ALA A 109 -7.75 5.73 2.39
CA ALA A 109 -7.76 5.83 3.84
C ALA A 109 -8.41 7.13 4.33
N ASN A 110 -8.12 8.26 3.68
CA ASN A 110 -8.78 9.53 4.00
C ASN A 110 -10.30 9.46 3.79
N ALA A 111 -10.77 8.81 2.74
CA ALA A 111 -12.19 8.58 2.53
C ALA A 111 -12.80 7.69 3.63
N ALA A 112 -12.09 6.64 4.05
CA ALA A 112 -12.52 5.78 5.15
C ALA A 112 -12.60 6.54 6.48
N VAL A 113 -11.62 7.39 6.80
CA VAL A 113 -11.63 8.28 7.98
C VAL A 113 -12.85 9.21 7.98
N GLN A 114 -13.31 9.67 6.80
CA GLN A 114 -14.52 10.47 6.63
C GLN A 114 -15.82 9.64 6.67
N GLY A 115 -15.73 8.35 6.90
CA GLY A 115 -16.90 7.47 6.99
C GLY A 115 -17.50 7.05 5.65
N ALA A 116 -16.76 7.17 4.54
CA ALA A 116 -17.26 6.81 3.21
C ALA A 116 -17.46 5.29 3.02
N GLY A 117 -16.90 4.47 3.92
CA GLY A 117 -17.03 3.01 3.86
C GLY A 117 -15.86 2.31 4.53
N VAL A 118 -15.69 1.04 4.18
CA VAL A 118 -14.60 0.17 4.65
C VAL A 118 -13.53 0.07 3.57
N ALA A 119 -12.30 0.42 3.92
CA ALA A 119 -11.15 0.35 3.02
C ALA A 119 -10.29 -0.88 3.34
N LEU A 120 -9.78 -1.55 2.32
CA LEU A 120 -8.77 -2.59 2.50
C LEU A 120 -7.38 -1.93 2.40
N LEU A 121 -6.69 -1.80 3.52
CA LEU A 121 -5.49 -0.98 3.66
C LEU A 121 -4.27 -1.78 4.11
N PRO A 122 -3.06 -1.41 3.65
CA PRO A 122 -1.81 -1.90 4.24
C PRO A 122 -1.65 -1.29 5.64
N VAL A 123 -1.97 -2.05 6.66
CA VAL A 123 -2.10 -1.57 8.05
C VAL A 123 -0.83 -0.91 8.60
N SER A 124 0.35 -1.33 8.14
CA SER A 124 1.62 -0.74 8.55
C SER A 124 1.79 0.73 8.15
N MET A 125 1.12 1.17 7.07
CA MET A 125 1.17 2.57 6.62
C MET A 125 0.25 3.50 7.42
N PHE A 126 -0.78 2.96 8.09
CA PHE A 126 -1.84 3.71 8.77
C PHE A 126 -1.84 3.48 10.28
N SER A 127 -0.65 3.16 10.84
CA SER A 127 -0.47 2.92 12.28
C SER A 127 -0.88 4.11 13.14
N ARG A 128 -0.74 5.34 12.64
CA ARG A 128 -1.16 6.55 13.34
C ARG A 128 -2.68 6.65 13.44
N GLU A 129 -3.39 6.48 12.33
CA GLU A 129 -4.85 6.53 12.25
C GLU A 129 -5.49 5.43 13.10
N LEU A 130 -4.87 4.26 13.14
CA LEU A 130 -5.27 3.14 14.01
C LEU A 130 -4.98 3.45 15.48
N ALA A 131 -3.80 3.96 15.81
CA ALA A 131 -3.42 4.27 17.19
C ALA A 131 -4.26 5.40 17.81
N CYS A 132 -4.65 6.41 17.02
CA CYS A 132 -5.51 7.51 17.50
C CYS A 132 -7.00 7.22 17.40
N GLY A 133 -7.40 6.04 16.90
CA GLY A 133 -8.80 5.58 16.83
C GLY A 133 -9.62 6.25 15.72
N GLN A 134 -9.01 6.94 14.77
CA GLN A 134 -9.71 7.45 13.58
C GLN A 134 -10.15 6.28 12.68
N LEU A 135 -9.32 5.26 12.60
CA LEU A 135 -9.64 3.99 11.98
C LEU A 135 -9.51 2.85 13.00
N VAL A 136 -10.28 1.82 12.79
CA VAL A 136 -10.17 0.54 13.51
C VAL A 136 -10.17 -0.61 12.52
N GLN A 137 -9.51 -1.71 12.90
CA GLN A 137 -9.58 -2.98 12.18
C GLN A 137 -10.71 -3.80 12.79
N PRO A 138 -11.85 -3.98 12.11
CA PRO A 138 -12.97 -4.74 12.67
C PRO A 138 -12.68 -6.25 12.75
N PHE A 139 -11.69 -6.74 12.00
CA PHE A 139 -11.32 -8.15 11.92
C PHE A 139 -9.82 -8.35 12.08
N ALA A 140 -9.42 -9.45 12.70
CA ALA A 140 -8.00 -9.81 12.86
C ALA A 140 -7.38 -10.39 11.58
N SER A 141 -8.20 -10.82 10.61
CA SER A 141 -7.73 -11.42 9.37
C SER A 141 -6.98 -10.41 8.50
N THR A 142 -5.84 -10.82 8.01
CA THR A 142 -5.01 -10.05 7.08
C THR A 142 -4.69 -10.89 5.85
N VAL A 143 -4.39 -10.24 4.75
CA VAL A 143 -3.91 -10.88 3.52
C VAL A 143 -2.66 -10.21 3.01
N ASP A 144 -1.67 -10.97 2.61
CA ASP A 144 -0.47 -10.46 1.96
C ASP A 144 -0.69 -10.42 0.45
N VAL A 145 -0.76 -9.21 -0.10
CA VAL A 145 -1.00 -8.97 -1.53
C VAL A 145 0.25 -8.46 -2.26
N GLY A 146 1.37 -8.35 -1.57
CA GLY A 146 2.65 -7.88 -2.10
C GLY A 146 3.53 -7.31 -1.02
N ARG A 147 4.55 -6.54 -1.43
CA ARG A 147 5.52 -5.92 -0.53
C ARG A 147 5.93 -4.55 -1.03
N TYR A 148 6.32 -3.67 -0.12
CA TYR A 148 6.96 -2.40 -0.45
C TYR A 148 8.47 -2.62 -0.56
N TRP A 149 9.06 -2.04 -1.60
CA TRP A 149 10.47 -2.16 -1.95
C TRP A 149 11.09 -0.79 -2.14
N LEU A 150 12.32 -0.62 -1.68
CA LEU A 150 13.17 0.48 -2.09
C LEU A 150 13.93 0.05 -3.35
N SER A 151 13.64 0.70 -4.45
CA SER A 151 14.33 0.51 -5.72
C SER A 151 15.34 1.61 -5.92
N ALA A 152 16.59 1.24 -6.21
CA ALA A 152 17.67 2.14 -6.60
C ALA A 152 18.10 1.84 -8.03
N ARG A 153 18.61 2.84 -8.75
CA ARG A 153 19.23 2.60 -10.06
C ARG A 153 20.44 1.67 -9.89
N ARG A 154 20.46 0.60 -10.67
CA ARG A 154 21.68 -0.22 -10.76
C ARG A 154 22.78 0.63 -11.38
N ARG A 155 23.84 0.94 -10.62
CA ARG A 155 25.04 1.55 -11.16
C ARG A 155 25.65 0.55 -12.15
N ARG A 156 25.82 0.93 -13.42
CA ARG A 156 26.68 0.18 -14.34
C ARG A 156 28.06 0.14 -13.68
N GLN A 157 28.49 -1.02 -13.22
CA GLN A 157 29.93 -1.24 -13.02
C GLN A 157 30.55 -1.02 -14.39
N ASN A 158 31.36 0.03 -14.51
CA ASN A 158 32.26 0.16 -15.66
C ASN A 158 33.09 -1.11 -15.66
N SER A 159 32.79 -2.02 -16.57
CA SER A 159 33.73 -3.02 -16.98
C SER A 159 34.93 -2.25 -17.54
N GLN A 160 35.96 -2.07 -16.74
CA GLN A 160 37.27 -1.80 -17.28
C GLN A 160 37.57 -3.00 -18.15
N ALA A 161 37.31 -2.85 -19.45
CA ALA A 161 37.92 -3.72 -20.42
C ALA A 161 39.43 -3.51 -20.24
N MET A 162 40.07 -4.50 -19.63
CA MET A 162 41.51 -4.62 -19.72
C MET A 162 41.82 -4.86 -21.19
N ILE A 163 42.28 -3.82 -21.84
CA ILE A 163 43.03 -3.93 -23.09
C ILE A 163 44.43 -4.37 -22.63
N GLY A 164 44.69 -5.65 -22.78
CA GLY A 164 46.01 -6.22 -22.76
C GLY A 164 46.48 -6.35 -24.20
#